data_f477bc2d7f254fb22b96bb512f59227e
#
_entry.id   f477bc2d7f254fb22b96bb512f59227e
#
_cell.length_a   1.000
_cell.length_b   1.000
_cell.length_c   1.000
_cell.angle_alpha   90.00
_cell.angle_beta   90.00
_cell.angle_gamma   90.00
#
_symmetry.space_group_name_H-M   'P 1'
#
loop_
_entity.id
_entity.type
_entity.pdbx_description
1 polymer ?
#
loop_
_entity_poly.entity_id
_entity_poly.type
_entity_poly.pdbx_seq_one_letter_code
_entity_poly.pdbx_strand_id
1 'polypeptide(L)'
;TASKYATRIQLHKNTEVKKLEKPTISIVADTVLGSERLVNLQIFSNRNANKIELLAKNPIKFKSFKVNGELLNNSEKEKYVLKVNSGTIMSYFRTSKEELLNLEFIVDVNQKFDIDVLEIKFDLFSNDEFSIEPRSKTMIPMPFVLNDATIIKTKLMNFFKPIQSN
;
A
#
# COMPACT_ATOMS: atom_id res chain seq x y z
N THR A 1 13.02 -11.63 -27.30
CA THR A 1 13.60 -12.10 -26.03
C THR A 1 12.53 -12.04 -24.96
N ALA A 2 11.98 -13.21 -24.57
CA ALA A 2 11.05 -13.28 -23.47
C ALA A 2 11.72 -12.69 -22.21
N SER A 3 11.00 -11.82 -21.50
CA SER A 3 11.49 -11.29 -20.23
C SER A 3 11.88 -12.44 -19.33
N LYS A 4 13.07 -12.39 -18.74
CA LYS A 4 13.58 -13.37 -17.77
C LYS A 4 12.64 -13.50 -16.56
N TYR A 5 11.79 -12.52 -16.36
CA TYR A 5 10.80 -12.46 -15.29
C TYR A 5 9.42 -12.39 -15.91
N ALA A 6 8.64 -13.46 -15.75
CA ALA A 6 7.24 -13.45 -16.16
C ALA A 6 6.48 -12.42 -15.30
N THR A 7 6.08 -11.32 -15.92
CA THR A 7 5.29 -10.27 -15.26
C THR A 7 3.78 -10.48 -15.38
N ARG A 8 3.35 -11.51 -16.10
CA ARG A 8 1.94 -11.83 -16.32
C ARG A 8 1.52 -13.04 -15.49
N ILE A 9 0.36 -12.94 -14.87
CA ILE A 9 -0.31 -14.09 -14.26
C ILE A 9 -0.67 -15.04 -15.41
N GLN A 10 -0.08 -16.23 -15.44
CA GLN A 10 -0.31 -17.24 -16.47
C GLN A 10 -1.53 -18.10 -16.16
N LEU A 11 -1.78 -18.33 -14.88
CA LEU A 11 -2.90 -19.13 -14.39
C LEU A 11 -3.58 -18.39 -13.25
N HIS A 12 -4.92 -18.39 -13.24
CA HIS A 12 -5.71 -17.91 -12.12
C HIS A 12 -6.88 -18.86 -11.88
N LYS A 13 -7.29 -18.97 -10.64
CA LYS A 13 -8.48 -19.71 -10.22
C LYS A 13 -9.31 -18.81 -9.32
N ASN A 14 -10.56 -18.62 -9.67
CA ASN A 14 -11.51 -18.00 -8.76
C ASN A 14 -11.83 -18.95 -7.63
N THR A 15 -11.81 -18.47 -6.41
CA THR A 15 -12.15 -19.22 -5.22
C THR A 15 -13.06 -18.37 -4.34
N GLU A 16 -13.62 -18.97 -3.31
CA GLU A 16 -14.37 -18.23 -2.30
C GLU A 16 -13.48 -17.17 -1.65
N VAL A 17 -14.07 -16.01 -1.38
CA VAL A 17 -13.37 -14.91 -0.69
C VAL A 17 -13.11 -15.35 0.76
N LYS A 18 -11.87 -15.52 1.12
CA LYS A 18 -11.46 -15.79 2.50
C LYS A 18 -11.51 -14.51 3.34
N LYS A 19 -12.02 -14.63 4.56
CA LYS A 19 -12.08 -13.51 5.50
C LYS A 19 -10.74 -13.34 6.20
N LEU A 20 -9.80 -12.70 5.54
CA LEU A 20 -8.57 -12.26 6.18
C LEU A 20 -8.80 -10.94 6.91
N GLU A 21 -8.16 -10.78 8.06
CA GLU A 21 -8.23 -9.57 8.86
C GLU A 21 -7.60 -8.40 8.11
N LYS A 22 -8.37 -7.31 7.96
CA LYS A 22 -7.92 -6.09 7.26
C LYS A 22 -7.05 -5.22 8.16
N PRO A 23 -6.20 -4.35 7.58
CA PRO A 23 -5.46 -3.37 8.37
C PRO A 23 -6.40 -2.39 9.06
N THR A 24 -5.99 -1.92 10.22
CA THR A 24 -6.58 -0.74 10.84
C THR A 24 -5.96 0.50 10.23
N ILE A 25 -6.81 1.36 9.66
CA ILE A 25 -6.39 2.65 9.09
C ILE A 25 -7.10 3.75 9.85
N SER A 26 -6.32 4.64 10.45
CA SER A 26 -6.81 5.78 11.25
C SER A 26 -6.39 7.08 10.59
N ILE A 27 -7.34 7.95 10.26
CA ILE A 27 -7.07 9.31 9.83
C ILE A 27 -6.85 10.16 11.09
N VAL A 28 -5.60 10.57 11.31
CA VAL A 28 -5.20 11.40 12.46
C VAL A 28 -5.51 12.86 12.21
N ALA A 29 -5.27 13.34 10.99
CA ALA A 29 -5.61 14.69 10.56
C ALA A 29 -5.99 14.69 9.08
N ASP A 30 -6.97 15.51 8.74
CA ASP A 30 -7.39 15.81 7.37
C ASP A 30 -7.84 17.28 7.36
N THR A 31 -6.93 18.18 7.00
CA THR A 31 -7.11 19.60 7.19
C THR A 31 -6.83 20.36 5.89
N VAL A 32 -7.72 21.26 5.53
CA VAL A 32 -7.56 22.18 4.39
C VAL A 32 -6.98 23.49 4.89
N LEU A 33 -5.86 23.92 4.32
CA LEU A 33 -5.16 25.14 4.60
C LEU A 33 -4.96 25.91 3.28
N GLY A 34 -5.86 26.85 2.98
CA GLY A 34 -5.85 27.59 1.72
C GLY A 34 -5.97 26.65 0.50
N SER A 35 -4.96 26.61 -0.34
CA SER A 35 -4.93 25.75 -1.54
C SER A 35 -4.37 24.36 -1.30
N GLU A 36 -4.13 23.97 -0.06
CA GLU A 36 -3.47 22.74 0.32
C GLU A 36 -4.36 21.88 1.23
N ARG A 37 -4.22 20.58 1.12
CA ARG A 37 -4.83 19.60 2.03
C ARG A 37 -3.72 18.76 2.66
N LEU A 38 -3.60 18.87 3.98
CA LEU A 38 -2.72 18.06 4.80
C LEU A 38 -3.47 16.83 5.28
N VAL A 39 -2.89 15.67 5.05
CA VAL A 39 -3.39 14.39 5.51
C VAL A 39 -2.33 13.74 6.38
N ASN A 40 -2.74 13.30 7.58
CA ASN A 40 -1.94 12.46 8.45
C ASN A 40 -2.74 11.21 8.78
N LEU A 41 -2.17 10.04 8.53
CA LEU A 41 -2.82 8.76 8.77
C LEU A 41 -1.86 7.72 9.31
N GLN A 42 -2.44 6.71 9.95
CA GLN A 42 -1.73 5.58 10.52
C GLN A 42 -2.28 4.28 9.95
N ILE A 43 -1.39 3.36 9.63
CA ILE A 43 -1.75 2.02 9.15
C ILE A 43 -1.11 1.00 10.08
N PHE A 44 -1.95 0.17 10.71
CA PHE A 44 -1.52 -0.95 11.54
C PHE A 44 -1.97 -2.26 10.89
N SER A 45 -1.04 -3.19 10.76
CA SER A 45 -1.33 -4.50 10.19
C SER A 45 -1.77 -5.48 11.28
N ASN A 46 -3.07 -5.76 11.37
CA ASN A 46 -3.63 -6.69 12.34
C ASN A 46 -3.16 -8.14 12.11
N ARG A 47 -2.88 -8.50 10.88
CA ARG A 47 -2.40 -9.84 10.52
C ARG A 47 -0.88 -9.96 10.43
N ASN A 48 -0.15 -8.93 10.85
CA ASN A 48 1.30 -8.91 10.83
C ASN A 48 1.89 -9.14 9.43
N ALA A 49 1.44 -8.33 8.47
CA ALA A 49 1.94 -8.38 7.10
C ALA A 49 3.44 -8.04 7.04
N ASN A 50 4.16 -8.63 6.09
CA ASN A 50 5.57 -8.37 5.86
C ASN A 50 5.82 -7.04 5.14
N LYS A 51 4.86 -6.66 4.27
CA LYS A 51 4.98 -5.47 3.42
C LYS A 51 3.64 -4.74 3.34
N ILE A 52 3.69 -3.42 3.37
CA ILE A 52 2.57 -2.53 3.03
C ILE A 52 2.97 -1.77 1.77
N GLU A 53 2.09 -1.76 0.77
CA GLU A 53 2.31 -1.04 -0.48
C GLU A 53 1.15 -0.09 -0.75
N LEU A 54 1.47 1.14 -1.16
CA LEU A 54 0.47 2.11 -1.58
C LEU A 54 0.48 2.21 -3.10
N LEU A 55 -0.69 2.03 -3.71
CA LEU A 55 -0.88 2.09 -5.16
C LEU A 55 -1.81 3.25 -5.54
N ALA A 56 -1.30 4.19 -6.34
CA ALA A 56 -2.12 5.21 -6.98
C ALA A 56 -2.93 4.61 -8.13
N LYS A 57 -4.23 4.92 -8.18
CA LYS A 57 -5.13 4.55 -9.29
C LYS A 57 -5.33 5.69 -10.28
N ASN A 58 -5.01 6.90 -9.88
CA ASN A 58 -5.07 8.11 -10.69
C ASN A 58 -3.79 8.93 -10.49
N PRO A 59 -3.51 9.92 -11.36
CA PRO A 59 -2.36 10.80 -11.18
C PRO A 59 -2.46 11.56 -9.85
N ILE A 60 -1.38 11.51 -9.06
CA ILE A 60 -1.26 12.21 -7.78
C ILE A 60 0.07 12.95 -7.73
N LYS A 61 0.05 14.18 -7.22
CA LYS A 61 1.22 15.01 -6.98
C LYS A 61 1.28 15.41 -5.52
N PHE A 62 2.35 15.05 -4.85
CA PHE A 62 2.58 15.36 -3.45
C PHE A 62 3.53 16.54 -3.31
N LYS A 63 3.14 17.57 -2.58
CA LYS A 63 4.00 18.71 -2.21
C LYS A 63 4.92 18.35 -1.06
N SER A 64 4.48 17.48 -0.17
CA SER A 64 5.24 16.90 0.90
C SER A 64 4.80 15.45 1.08
N PHE A 65 5.71 14.57 1.45
CA PHE A 65 5.42 13.18 1.77
C PHE A 65 6.40 12.70 2.83
N LYS A 66 5.88 12.31 4.00
CA LYS A 66 6.67 11.79 5.11
C LYS A 66 6.23 10.37 5.45
N VAL A 67 7.20 9.56 5.81
CA VAL A 67 7.02 8.18 6.27
C VAL A 67 7.69 8.07 7.63
N ASN A 68 6.94 7.75 8.68
CA ASN A 68 7.43 7.65 10.05
C ASN A 68 8.23 8.89 10.52
N GLY A 69 7.79 10.07 10.09
CA GLY A 69 8.44 11.35 10.41
C GLY A 69 9.54 11.77 9.44
N GLU A 70 10.09 10.85 8.64
CA GLU A 70 11.14 11.14 7.68
C GLU A 70 10.57 11.68 6.37
N LEU A 71 11.05 12.85 5.95
CA LEU A 71 10.63 13.49 4.71
C LEU A 71 11.23 12.77 3.50
N LEU A 72 10.39 12.38 2.56
CA LEU A 72 10.85 11.87 1.28
C LEU A 72 11.55 12.99 0.51
N ASN A 73 12.77 12.71 0.09
CA ASN A 73 13.78 13.56 -0.54
C ASN A 73 13.25 14.88 -1.12
N ASN A 74 13.75 15.98 -0.58
CA ASN A 74 13.39 17.33 -1.00
C ASN A 74 14.56 17.98 -1.75
N SER A 75 14.49 17.97 -3.08
CA SER A 75 15.21 18.99 -3.80
C SER A 75 14.41 20.29 -3.61
N GLU A 76 14.92 21.23 -2.83
CA GLU A 76 14.28 22.54 -2.50
C GLU A 76 13.79 23.34 -3.73
N LYS A 77 14.04 22.85 -4.93
CA LYS A 77 13.71 23.47 -6.22
C LYS A 77 12.41 22.97 -6.86
N GLU A 78 11.82 21.90 -6.38
CA GLU A 78 10.61 21.34 -7.02
C GLU A 78 9.34 21.60 -6.18
N LYS A 79 8.29 22.08 -6.85
CA LYS A 79 6.96 22.29 -6.24
C LYS A 79 6.35 21.00 -5.68
N TYR A 80 6.73 19.86 -6.23
CA TYR A 80 6.21 18.55 -5.83
C TYR A 80 7.35 17.56 -5.59
N VAL A 81 7.40 16.97 -4.40
CA VAL A 81 8.44 15.99 -4.01
C VAL A 81 8.23 14.63 -4.65
N LEU A 82 6.98 14.31 -4.99
CA LEU A 82 6.62 13.03 -5.61
C LEU A 82 5.48 13.22 -6.60
N LYS A 83 5.62 12.65 -7.81
CA LYS A 83 4.60 12.66 -8.86
C LYS A 83 4.42 11.21 -9.33
N VAL A 84 3.21 10.68 -9.21
CA VAL A 84 2.86 9.32 -9.62
C VAL A 84 1.66 9.39 -10.57
N ASN A 85 1.79 8.88 -11.77
CA ASN A 85 0.66 8.83 -12.72
C ASN A 85 -0.31 7.71 -12.37
N SER A 86 0.22 6.51 -12.13
CA SER A 86 -0.47 5.34 -11.60
C SER A 86 0.57 4.31 -11.14
N GLY A 87 0.18 3.39 -10.28
CA GLY A 87 1.07 2.34 -9.77
C GLY A 87 1.64 2.66 -8.38
N THR A 88 2.78 2.10 -8.07
CA THR A 88 3.35 2.14 -6.73
C THR A 88 3.79 3.56 -6.33
N ILE A 89 3.21 4.07 -5.23
CA ILE A 89 3.66 5.29 -4.55
C ILE A 89 4.85 4.92 -3.67
N MET A 90 4.70 3.88 -2.85
CA MET A 90 5.74 3.40 -1.96
C MET A 90 5.56 1.92 -1.63
N SER A 91 6.65 1.30 -1.22
CA SER A 91 6.70 -0.04 -0.63
C SER A 91 7.37 0.04 0.72
N TYR A 92 6.69 -0.39 1.77
CA TYR A 92 7.18 -0.36 3.14
C TYR A 92 7.33 -1.79 3.66
N PHE A 93 8.54 -2.20 3.98
CA PHE A 93 8.83 -3.49 4.59
C PHE A 93 8.87 -3.31 6.11
N ARG A 94 8.04 -4.08 6.81
CA ARG A 94 7.94 -4.04 8.26
C ARG A 94 9.04 -4.88 8.90
N THR A 95 9.60 -4.37 9.98
CA THR A 95 10.68 -5.01 10.73
C THR A 95 10.19 -5.63 12.04
N SER A 96 9.07 -5.16 12.57
CA SER A 96 8.47 -5.68 13.79
C SER A 96 6.95 -5.83 13.70
N LYS A 97 6.38 -6.61 14.63
CA LYS A 97 4.93 -6.85 14.71
C LYS A 97 4.15 -5.63 15.18
N GLU A 98 4.75 -4.87 16.09
CA GLU A 98 4.14 -3.68 16.72
C GLU A 98 4.31 -2.41 15.87
N GLU A 99 4.92 -2.54 14.71
CA GLU A 99 5.28 -1.39 13.90
C GLU A 99 4.05 -0.74 13.26
N LEU A 100 3.87 0.54 13.58
CA LEU A 100 2.84 1.41 13.04
C LEU A 100 3.43 2.23 11.91
N LEU A 101 2.82 2.17 10.74
CA LEU A 101 3.21 3.01 9.61
C LEU A 101 2.49 4.35 9.71
N ASN A 102 3.24 5.42 9.96
CA ASN A 102 2.73 6.79 9.97
C ASN A 102 3.02 7.46 8.62
N LEU A 103 1.99 8.01 8.01
CA LEU A 103 2.09 8.74 6.75
C LEU A 103 1.55 10.15 6.92
N GLU A 104 2.34 11.13 6.49
CA GLU A 104 1.90 12.51 6.40
C GLU A 104 2.18 13.03 5.00
N PHE A 105 1.20 13.61 4.34
CA PHE A 105 1.40 14.19 3.02
C PHE A 105 0.57 15.45 2.80
N ILE A 106 1.06 16.30 1.91
CA ILE A 106 0.37 17.52 1.45
C ILE A 106 0.12 17.38 -0.05
N VAL A 107 -1.12 17.64 -0.44
CA VAL A 107 -1.57 17.70 -1.84
C VAL A 107 -2.27 19.03 -2.11
N ASP A 108 -2.51 19.35 -3.39
CA ASP A 108 -3.41 20.46 -3.71
C ASP A 108 -4.84 20.13 -3.25
N VAL A 109 -5.59 21.11 -2.72
CA VAL A 109 -6.92 20.91 -2.12
C VAL A 109 -7.90 20.21 -3.07
N ASN A 110 -7.82 20.48 -4.37
CA ASN A 110 -8.66 19.87 -5.40
C ASN A 110 -8.09 18.56 -5.96
N GLN A 111 -6.94 18.10 -5.45
CA GLN A 111 -6.34 16.85 -5.90
C GLN A 111 -7.20 15.67 -5.46
N LYS A 112 -7.81 15.01 -6.42
CA LYS A 112 -8.40 13.69 -6.17
C LYS A 112 -7.29 12.68 -6.02
N PHE A 113 -7.40 11.82 -5.03
CA PHE A 113 -6.49 10.70 -4.85
C PHE A 113 -7.29 9.42 -4.59
N ASP A 114 -7.07 8.43 -5.43
CA ASP A 114 -7.58 7.07 -5.26
C ASP A 114 -6.38 6.17 -5.01
N ILE A 115 -6.23 5.74 -3.77
CA ILE A 115 -5.08 4.97 -3.31
C ILE A 115 -5.60 3.64 -2.75
N ASP A 116 -5.04 2.55 -3.26
CA ASP A 116 -5.19 1.23 -2.67
C ASP A 116 -4.02 0.98 -1.71
N VAL A 117 -4.33 0.49 -0.52
CA VAL A 117 -3.37 -0.05 0.45
C VAL A 117 -3.35 -1.56 0.28
N LEU A 118 -2.20 -2.11 -0.06
CA LEU A 118 -1.98 -3.55 -0.15
C LEU A 118 -1.19 -4.01 1.07
N GLU A 119 -1.75 -4.94 1.83
CA GLU A 119 -1.00 -5.73 2.81
C GLU A 119 -0.57 -7.04 2.19
N ILE A 120 0.72 -7.33 2.24
CA ILE A 120 1.33 -8.52 1.66
C ILE A 120 1.98 -9.32 2.79
N LYS A 121 1.57 -10.56 2.96
CA LYS A 121 2.13 -11.49 3.93
C LYS A 121 2.55 -12.77 3.25
N PHE A 122 3.77 -13.23 3.53
CA PHE A 122 4.32 -14.46 2.95
C PHE A 122 3.88 -15.68 3.76
N ASP A 123 2.58 -15.96 3.76
CA ASP A 123 1.97 -17.00 4.58
C ASP A 123 1.01 -17.92 3.83
N LEU A 124 1.02 -17.95 2.51
CA LEU A 124 0.03 -18.69 1.72
C LEU A 124 -0.06 -20.17 2.10
N PHE A 125 1.07 -20.82 2.39
CA PHE A 125 1.13 -22.24 2.77
C PHE A 125 0.98 -22.50 4.27
N SER A 126 1.13 -21.47 5.09
CA SER A 126 1.04 -21.58 6.55
C SER A 126 -0.22 -20.93 7.14
N ASN A 127 -1.08 -20.40 6.29
CA ASN A 127 -2.31 -19.74 6.70
C ASN A 127 -3.45 -20.75 6.65
N ASP A 128 -4.08 -21.02 7.79
CA ASP A 128 -5.13 -22.03 7.97
C ASP A 128 -6.39 -21.76 7.12
N GLU A 129 -6.57 -20.53 6.63
CA GLU A 129 -7.66 -20.19 5.72
C GLU A 129 -7.48 -20.78 4.31
N PHE A 130 -6.28 -21.25 3.97
CA PHE A 130 -5.98 -21.80 2.66
C PHE A 130 -5.49 -23.27 2.78
N SER A 131 -6.19 -24.18 2.12
CA SER A 131 -5.76 -25.59 2.01
C SER A 131 -4.96 -25.77 0.72
N ILE A 132 -3.71 -25.31 0.71
CA ILE A 132 -2.82 -25.42 -0.44
C ILE A 132 -1.68 -26.37 -0.08
N GLU A 133 -1.45 -27.38 -0.92
CA GLU A 133 -0.33 -28.28 -0.73
C GLU A 133 1.01 -27.53 -0.84
N PRO A 134 1.95 -27.76 0.07
CA PRO A 134 3.25 -27.15 0.00
C PRO A 134 4.00 -27.60 -1.28
N ARG A 135 4.92 -26.77 -1.73
CA ARG A 135 5.79 -27.11 -2.86
C ARG A 135 6.59 -28.38 -2.57
N SER A 136 6.86 -29.15 -3.63
CA SER A 136 7.80 -30.25 -3.50
C SER A 136 9.18 -29.72 -3.11
N LYS A 137 9.98 -30.55 -2.42
CA LYS A 137 11.33 -30.18 -1.97
C LYS A 137 12.29 -29.81 -3.12
N THR A 138 11.94 -30.16 -4.34
CA THR A 138 12.72 -29.85 -5.56
C THR A 138 12.35 -28.52 -6.20
N MET A 139 11.25 -27.87 -5.74
CA MET A 139 10.81 -26.58 -6.26
C MET A 139 11.26 -25.44 -5.36
N ILE A 140 12.11 -24.60 -5.90
CA ILE A 140 12.60 -23.38 -5.22
C ILE A 140 11.75 -22.22 -5.68
N PRO A 141 11.22 -21.36 -4.76
CA PRO A 141 10.53 -20.13 -5.13
C PRO A 141 11.42 -19.25 -6.00
N MET A 142 10.84 -18.63 -7.01
CA MET A 142 11.60 -17.67 -7.83
C MET A 142 12.03 -16.48 -6.96
N PRO A 143 13.32 -16.14 -6.92
CA PRO A 143 13.79 -15.00 -6.12
C PRO A 143 13.28 -13.68 -6.68
N PHE A 144 13.18 -12.67 -5.82
CA PHE A 144 12.82 -11.28 -6.16
C PHE A 144 11.40 -11.07 -6.71
N VAL A 145 10.50 -12.02 -6.56
CA VAL A 145 9.07 -11.88 -6.86
C VAL A 145 8.23 -12.19 -5.63
N LEU A 146 6.98 -11.72 -5.62
CA LEU A 146 6.04 -12.05 -4.56
C LEU A 146 5.58 -13.50 -4.75
N ASN A 147 6.22 -14.41 -4.04
CA ASN A 147 5.85 -15.82 -4.00
C ASN A 147 5.08 -16.13 -2.71
N ASP A 148 4.12 -17.03 -2.80
CA ASP A 148 3.52 -17.66 -1.63
C ASP A 148 2.92 -16.64 -0.66
N ALA A 149 2.42 -15.54 -1.21
CA ALA A 149 1.89 -14.43 -0.43
C ALA A 149 0.37 -14.39 -0.46
N THR A 150 -0.21 -13.98 0.66
CA THR A 150 -1.59 -13.53 0.75
C THR A 150 -1.62 -12.02 0.67
N ILE A 151 -2.55 -11.47 -0.13
CA ILE A 151 -2.65 -10.03 -0.36
C ILE A 151 -4.05 -9.55 -0.02
N ILE A 152 -4.13 -8.53 0.84
CA ILE A 152 -5.36 -7.80 1.10
C ILE A 152 -5.26 -6.42 0.49
N LYS A 153 -6.31 -6.05 -0.24
CA LYS A 153 -6.47 -4.72 -0.83
C LYS A 153 -7.54 -3.95 -0.09
N THR A 154 -7.19 -2.75 0.40
CA THR A 154 -8.09 -1.84 1.09
C THR A 154 -8.06 -0.47 0.41
N LYS A 155 -9.23 0.08 0.09
CA LYS A 155 -9.32 1.43 -0.49
C LYS A 155 -9.15 2.48 0.60
N LEU A 156 -8.13 3.32 0.48
CA LEU A 156 -7.83 4.36 1.45
C LEU A 156 -8.97 5.39 1.57
N MET A 157 -9.63 5.72 0.46
CA MET A 157 -10.73 6.70 0.44
C MET A 157 -11.92 6.34 1.35
N ASN A 158 -12.11 5.07 1.67
CA ASN A 158 -13.21 4.64 2.55
C ASN A 158 -13.06 5.15 4.00
N PHE A 159 -11.89 5.67 4.37
CA PHE A 159 -11.59 6.16 5.73
C PHE A 159 -11.70 7.69 5.84
N PHE A 160 -11.85 8.40 4.72
CA PHE A 160 -12.02 9.84 4.71
C PHE A 160 -13.50 10.23 4.82
N LYS A 161 -13.77 11.25 5.61
CA LYS A 161 -15.11 11.88 5.61
C LYS A 161 -15.31 12.68 4.32
N PRO A 162 -16.51 12.73 3.76
CA PRO A 162 -16.80 13.65 2.65
C PRO A 162 -16.44 15.08 3.06
N ILE A 163 -15.71 15.77 2.19
CA ILE A 163 -15.45 17.20 2.39
C ILE A 163 -16.81 17.90 2.24
N GLN A 164 -17.31 18.49 3.33
CA GLN A 164 -18.50 19.35 3.26
C GLN A 164 -18.08 20.60 2.47
N SER A 165 -18.65 20.76 1.28
CA SER A 165 -18.57 22.03 0.54
C SER A 165 -19.42 23.04 1.29
N ASN A 166 -18.74 23.99 1.95
CA ASN A 166 -19.40 25.21 2.41
C ASN A 166 -19.75 26.10 1.22
#